data_4adce592aa28fbecfcba504de908822a
#
_entry.id   4adce592aa28fbecfcba504de908822a
#
_cell.length_a   1.000
_cell.length_b   1.000
_cell.length_c   1.000
_cell.angle_alpha   90.00
_cell.angle_beta   90.00
_cell.angle_gamma   90.00
#
_symmetry.space_group_name_H-M   'P 1'
#
loop_
_entity.id
_entity.type
_entity.pdbx_description
1 polymer ?
#
loop_
_entity_poly.entity_id
_entity_poly.type
_entity_poly.pdbx_seq_one_letter_code
_entity_poly.pdbx_strand_id
1 'polypeptide(L)'
;MLTYNTPSHITAFSTTRDGGVSVQTPALYMPNHQVHGTRTVIIDEAFLSLSPLEQAIRTDGVDALSTNLTDVCVCVKTADCIPVLLWDDKTHIVSAVHAGWKGTLQRIVETNIEVLKSVYSTQPENLHAIIGPGISVDSFEVGEEVYEQFAKAGFSMDTLARKYPGMRDKSETRWHIDLWECNRQQLTSKGVNPANITIAGIDTYTHYDRFYSARRHCDGRIINGIMRTDNPFIA
;
A
#
# COMPACT_ATOMS: atom_id res chain seq x y z
N MET A 1 17.20 2.33 -2.19
CA MET A 1 16.06 2.11 -1.29
C MET A 1 15.56 3.47 -0.79
N LEU A 2 14.26 3.70 -0.70
CA LEU A 2 13.61 4.84 -0.07
C LEU A 2 13.19 4.43 1.35
N THR A 3 13.63 5.13 2.36
CA THR A 3 13.20 4.95 3.76
C THR A 3 12.32 6.12 4.18
N TYR A 4 11.39 5.89 5.08
CA TYR A 4 10.47 6.91 5.57
C TYR A 4 10.87 7.39 6.95
N ASN A 5 10.52 8.64 7.25
CA ASN A 5 10.72 9.19 8.59
C ASN A 5 9.66 8.63 9.54
N THR A 6 10.06 7.67 10.34
CA THR A 6 9.23 6.93 11.31
C THR A 6 9.90 6.94 12.69
N PRO A 7 9.17 6.63 13.78
CA PRO A 7 9.80 6.39 15.07
C PRO A 7 10.90 5.33 14.98
N SER A 8 11.91 5.39 15.85
CA SER A 8 13.10 4.51 15.79
C SER A 8 12.81 3.01 15.89
N HIS A 9 11.65 2.64 16.44
CA HIS A 9 11.19 1.25 16.55
C HIS A 9 10.35 0.81 15.34
N ILE A 10 10.10 1.68 14.36
CA ILE A 10 9.40 1.37 13.11
C ILE A 10 10.34 1.57 11.94
N THR A 11 10.55 0.54 11.15
CA THR A 11 11.24 0.62 9.86
C THR A 11 10.22 0.46 8.75
N ALA A 12 10.10 1.49 7.91
CA ALA A 12 9.25 1.48 6.71
C ALA A 12 10.06 1.88 5.48
N PHE A 13 9.86 1.17 4.37
CA PHE A 13 10.68 1.38 3.16
C PHE A 13 9.95 1.02 1.87
N SER A 14 10.47 1.55 0.76
CA SER A 14 10.18 1.10 -0.61
C SER A 14 11.50 0.86 -1.34
N THR A 15 11.64 -0.28 -2.02
CA THR A 15 12.84 -0.56 -2.82
C THR A 15 12.87 0.31 -4.08
N THR A 16 14.08 0.50 -4.61
CA THR A 16 14.31 1.13 -5.93
C THR A 16 14.87 0.09 -6.89
N ARG A 17 14.95 0.43 -8.17
CA ARG A 17 15.48 -0.48 -9.21
C ARG A 17 16.93 -0.90 -8.93
N ASP A 18 17.72 0.02 -8.37
CA ASP A 18 19.16 -0.19 -8.11
C ASP A 18 19.45 -0.81 -6.74
N GLY A 19 18.42 -0.99 -5.90
CA GLY A 19 18.58 -1.47 -4.54
C GLY A 19 17.58 -2.58 -4.20
N GLY A 20 18.09 -3.76 -3.91
CA GLY A 20 17.32 -4.83 -3.28
C GLY A 20 16.92 -4.48 -1.83
N VAL A 21 16.23 -5.37 -1.17
CA VAL A 21 15.94 -5.26 0.28
C VAL A 21 17.26 -5.41 1.03
N SER A 22 17.80 -4.28 1.49
CA SER A 22 19.03 -4.21 2.29
C SER A 22 18.72 -4.22 3.79
N VAL A 23 17.47 -4.44 4.17
CA VAL A 23 17.07 -4.51 5.58
C VAL A 23 17.49 -5.86 6.11
N GLN A 24 18.32 -5.88 7.17
CA GLN A 24 18.58 -7.11 7.93
C GLN A 24 17.29 -7.48 8.65
N THR A 25 16.39 -8.14 7.95
CA THR A 25 15.14 -8.61 8.53
C THR A 25 15.27 -10.09 8.84
N PRO A 26 15.03 -10.52 10.09
CA PRO A 26 15.03 -11.94 10.44
C PRO A 26 13.97 -12.72 9.68
N ALA A 27 12.81 -12.10 9.40
CA ALA A 27 11.72 -12.73 8.68
C ALA A 27 10.96 -11.71 7.82
N LEU A 28 10.92 -11.94 6.50
CA LEU A 28 10.20 -11.10 5.53
C LEU A 28 9.05 -11.90 4.91
N TYR A 29 7.82 -11.38 5.05
CA TYR A 29 6.61 -12.00 4.53
C TYR A 29 5.97 -11.12 3.46
N MET A 30 5.62 -11.75 2.33
CA MET A 30 4.92 -11.11 1.21
C MET A 30 3.77 -12.01 0.76
N PRO A 31 2.69 -11.45 0.20
CA PRO A 31 1.70 -12.25 -0.49
C PRO A 31 2.35 -13.11 -1.58
N ASN A 32 1.96 -14.39 -1.64
CA ASN A 32 2.40 -15.26 -2.72
C ASN A 32 1.90 -14.72 -4.07
N HIS A 33 0.61 -14.43 -4.13
CA HIS A 33 -0.04 -13.81 -5.29
C HIS A 33 -1.00 -12.71 -4.85
N GLN A 34 -0.84 -11.48 -5.38
CA GLN A 34 -1.74 -10.34 -5.18
C GLN A 34 -2.74 -10.27 -6.32
N VAL A 35 -4.02 -10.15 -5.99
CA VAL A 35 -5.15 -10.24 -6.95
C VAL A 35 -5.92 -8.93 -7.12
N HIS A 36 -5.44 -7.85 -6.50
CA HIS A 36 -6.11 -6.54 -6.44
C HIS A 36 -7.48 -6.61 -5.74
N GLY A 37 -7.60 -7.49 -4.76
CA GLY A 37 -8.79 -7.67 -3.90
C GLY A 37 -8.69 -6.88 -2.61
N THR A 38 -9.37 -7.41 -1.55
CA THR A 38 -9.41 -6.77 -0.23
C THR A 38 -9.00 -7.71 0.91
N ARG A 39 -8.48 -8.89 0.58
CA ARG A 39 -8.14 -9.89 1.59
C ARG A 39 -6.87 -9.50 2.35
N THR A 40 -6.99 -9.49 3.69
CA THR A 40 -5.89 -9.31 4.64
C THR A 40 -5.56 -10.63 5.34
N VAL A 41 -4.29 -10.92 5.54
CA VAL A 41 -3.81 -12.04 6.37
C VAL A 41 -2.98 -11.51 7.52
N ILE A 42 -3.20 -12.10 8.68
CA ILE A 42 -2.43 -11.84 9.91
C ILE A 42 -1.25 -12.80 9.96
N ILE A 43 -0.08 -12.25 10.15
CA ILE A 43 1.15 -13.00 10.41
C ILE A 43 1.37 -12.98 11.93
N ASP A 44 0.89 -14.02 12.59
CA ASP A 44 1.00 -14.26 14.03
C ASP A 44 1.85 -15.51 14.31
N GLU A 45 2.02 -15.87 15.56
CA GLU A 45 2.78 -17.06 15.95
C GLU A 45 2.17 -18.35 15.39
N ALA A 46 0.84 -18.43 15.28
CA ALA A 46 0.16 -19.56 14.67
C ALA A 46 0.49 -19.66 13.18
N PHE A 47 0.53 -18.52 12.47
CA PHE A 47 0.99 -18.49 11.08
C PHE A 47 2.46 -18.90 10.96
N LEU A 48 3.33 -18.43 11.85
CA LEU A 48 4.77 -18.77 11.82
C LEU A 48 5.03 -20.26 12.07
N SER A 49 4.14 -20.95 12.78
CA SER A 49 4.23 -22.40 13.05
C SER A 49 3.83 -23.28 11.85
N LEU A 50 3.22 -22.69 10.81
CA LEU A 50 2.83 -23.41 9.60
C LEU A 50 4.06 -23.80 8.77
N SER A 51 3.94 -24.89 8.01
CA SER A 51 4.95 -25.25 7.01
C SER A 51 5.03 -24.17 5.89
N PRO A 52 6.18 -24.08 5.19
CA PRO A 52 6.32 -23.10 4.08
C PRO A 52 5.21 -23.23 3.02
N LEU A 53 4.75 -24.44 2.74
CA LEU A 53 3.65 -24.67 1.79
C LEU A 53 2.33 -24.11 2.31
N GLU A 54 2.00 -24.32 3.58
CA GLU A 54 0.79 -23.79 4.19
C GLU A 54 0.82 -22.26 4.27
N GLN A 55 1.97 -21.67 4.58
CA GLN A 55 2.17 -20.22 4.55
C GLN A 55 1.94 -19.65 3.15
N ALA A 56 2.49 -20.31 2.10
CA ALA A 56 2.28 -19.91 0.72
C ALA A 56 0.80 -20.00 0.30
N ILE A 57 0.09 -21.06 0.72
CA ILE A 57 -1.36 -21.20 0.47
C ILE A 57 -2.15 -20.11 1.21
N ARG A 58 -1.81 -19.82 2.47
CA ARG A 58 -2.49 -18.79 3.27
C ARG A 58 -2.33 -17.39 2.69
N THR A 59 -1.18 -17.10 2.09
CA THR A 59 -0.87 -15.79 1.49
C THR A 59 -1.19 -15.71 0.00
N ASP A 60 -1.77 -16.74 -0.60
CA ASP A 60 -2.24 -16.69 -1.98
C ASP A 60 -3.56 -15.89 -2.11
N GLY A 61 -3.69 -15.07 -3.13
CA GLY A 61 -4.85 -14.21 -3.33
C GLY A 61 -5.04 -13.13 -2.26
N VAL A 62 -3.95 -12.60 -1.71
CA VAL A 62 -3.93 -11.65 -0.60
C VAL A 62 -3.35 -10.32 -1.06
N ASP A 63 -3.92 -9.22 -0.60
CA ASP A 63 -3.49 -7.87 -0.95
C ASP A 63 -3.08 -7.03 0.28
N ALA A 64 -3.18 -7.59 1.50
CA ALA A 64 -2.64 -6.96 2.70
C ALA A 64 -2.11 -7.99 3.70
N LEU A 65 -1.01 -7.66 4.37
CA LEU A 65 -0.46 -8.42 5.49
C LEU A 65 -0.32 -7.53 6.70
N SER A 66 -0.60 -8.06 7.88
CA SER A 66 -0.48 -7.34 9.16
C SER A 66 0.12 -8.24 10.23
N THR A 67 0.85 -7.63 11.17
CA THR A 67 1.44 -8.33 12.31
C THR A 67 1.59 -7.39 13.50
N ASN A 68 1.63 -7.94 14.70
CA ASN A 68 2.10 -7.25 15.91
C ASN A 68 3.40 -7.86 16.46
N LEU A 69 3.98 -8.80 15.74
CA LEU A 69 5.23 -9.43 16.13
C LEU A 69 6.42 -8.49 15.84
N THR A 70 7.39 -8.52 16.73
CA THR A 70 8.66 -7.81 16.56
C THR A 70 9.56 -8.55 15.57
N ASP A 71 10.35 -7.79 14.81
CA ASP A 71 11.30 -8.29 13.81
C ASP A 71 10.67 -9.13 12.69
N VAL A 72 9.36 -9.00 12.50
CA VAL A 72 8.61 -9.55 11.37
C VAL A 72 8.27 -8.41 10.40
N CYS A 73 8.82 -8.48 9.19
CA CYS A 73 8.59 -7.51 8.15
C CYS A 73 7.45 -7.97 7.23
N VAL A 74 6.35 -7.22 7.19
CA VAL A 74 5.27 -7.45 6.23
C VAL A 74 5.43 -6.53 5.03
N CYS A 75 5.28 -7.09 3.82
CA CYS A 75 5.54 -6.39 2.58
C CYS A 75 4.44 -6.61 1.55
N VAL A 76 4.34 -5.66 0.62
CA VAL A 76 3.56 -5.81 -0.63
C VAL A 76 4.42 -5.43 -1.83
N LYS A 77 4.07 -5.98 -2.99
CA LYS A 77 4.74 -5.72 -4.27
C LYS A 77 3.89 -4.77 -5.10
N THR A 78 4.50 -3.70 -5.62
CA THR A 78 3.82 -2.74 -6.49
C THR A 78 4.64 -2.42 -7.75
N ALA A 79 3.95 -1.94 -8.77
CA ALA A 79 4.46 -1.17 -9.90
C ALA A 79 3.27 -0.33 -10.36
N ASP A 80 3.24 0.95 -10.02
CA ASP A 80 2.14 1.91 -10.14
C ASP A 80 1.02 1.80 -9.09
N CYS A 81 0.64 0.60 -8.63
CA CYS A 81 -0.32 0.46 -7.53
C CYS A 81 0.19 1.16 -6.26
N ILE A 82 -0.73 1.65 -5.44
CA ILE A 82 -0.41 2.43 -4.25
C ILE A 82 -0.13 1.50 -3.06
N PRO A 83 1.08 1.49 -2.49
CA PRO A 83 1.31 0.83 -1.22
C PRO A 83 0.85 1.75 -0.08
N VAL A 84 0.13 1.19 0.90
CA VAL A 84 -0.22 1.88 2.13
C VAL A 84 0.37 1.10 3.30
N LEU A 85 1.29 1.75 4.04
CA LEU A 85 1.95 1.18 5.21
C LEU A 85 1.34 1.82 6.47
N LEU A 86 0.93 0.99 7.42
CA LEU A 86 0.24 1.43 8.63
C LEU A 86 0.97 0.94 9.87
N TRP A 87 0.93 1.74 10.96
CA TRP A 87 1.34 1.28 12.28
C TRP A 87 0.52 1.97 13.39
N ASP A 88 0.47 1.32 14.53
CA ASP A 88 -0.12 1.83 15.78
C ASP A 88 0.80 1.46 16.95
N ASP A 89 1.35 2.47 17.62
CA ASP A 89 2.28 2.29 18.73
C ASP A 89 1.61 1.70 19.99
N LYS A 90 0.28 1.82 20.13
CA LYS A 90 -0.46 1.28 21.29
C LYS A 90 -0.72 -0.21 21.19
N THR A 91 -1.07 -0.68 19.99
CA THR A 91 -1.35 -2.10 19.72
C THR A 91 -0.15 -2.82 19.13
N HIS A 92 0.93 -2.08 18.85
CA HIS A 92 2.19 -2.57 18.28
C HIS A 92 2.03 -3.22 16.90
N ILE A 93 0.93 -2.94 16.19
CA ILE A 93 0.70 -3.48 14.85
C ILE A 93 1.50 -2.72 13.80
N VAL A 94 1.87 -3.46 12.76
CA VAL A 94 2.27 -2.93 11.46
C VAL A 94 1.48 -3.62 10.36
N SER A 95 1.21 -2.92 9.25
CA SER A 95 0.46 -3.48 8.12
C SER A 95 0.98 -2.92 6.80
N ALA A 96 1.07 -3.77 5.78
CA ALA A 96 1.36 -3.40 4.41
C ALA A 96 0.17 -3.77 3.51
N VAL A 97 -0.34 -2.79 2.77
CA VAL A 97 -1.54 -2.90 1.93
C VAL A 97 -1.19 -2.58 0.48
N HIS A 98 -1.58 -3.45 -0.45
CA HIS A 98 -1.51 -3.24 -1.88
C HIS A 98 -2.82 -2.64 -2.40
N ALA A 99 -2.88 -1.34 -2.55
CA ALA A 99 -4.05 -0.62 -3.03
C ALA A 99 -3.91 -0.28 -4.54
N GLY A 100 -4.03 -1.29 -5.41
CA GLY A 100 -4.27 -1.07 -6.83
C GLY A 100 -5.65 -0.45 -7.07
N TRP A 101 -5.94 0.07 -8.28
CA TRP A 101 -7.21 0.76 -8.52
C TRP A 101 -8.45 -0.10 -8.20
N LYS A 102 -8.41 -1.42 -8.46
CA LYS A 102 -9.51 -2.33 -8.11
C LYS A 102 -9.65 -2.53 -6.60
N GLY A 103 -8.54 -2.69 -5.89
CA GLY A 103 -8.54 -2.78 -4.43
C GLY A 103 -8.98 -1.46 -3.78
N THR A 104 -8.53 -0.33 -4.32
CA THR A 104 -8.98 1.01 -3.90
C THR A 104 -10.49 1.18 -4.11
N LEU A 105 -10.98 0.80 -5.29
CA LEU A 105 -12.41 0.82 -5.61
C LEU A 105 -13.23 -0.03 -4.62
N GLN A 106 -12.72 -1.20 -4.24
CA GLN A 106 -13.32 -2.13 -3.28
C GLN A 106 -13.02 -1.77 -1.81
N ARG A 107 -12.37 -0.63 -1.56
CA ARG A 107 -12.08 -0.09 -0.22
C ARG A 107 -11.18 -0.98 0.63
N ILE A 108 -10.07 -1.47 0.04
CA ILE A 108 -9.12 -2.35 0.72
C ILE A 108 -8.54 -1.71 1.99
N VAL A 109 -8.27 -0.41 2.00
CA VAL A 109 -7.72 0.29 3.17
C VAL A 109 -8.74 0.31 4.32
N GLU A 110 -10.00 0.60 4.02
CA GLU A 110 -11.07 0.54 5.04
C GLU A 110 -11.25 -0.87 5.57
N THR A 111 -11.26 -1.88 4.69
CA THR A 111 -11.37 -3.30 5.06
C THR A 111 -10.19 -3.73 5.95
N ASN A 112 -8.97 -3.32 5.60
CA ASN A 112 -7.79 -3.61 6.41
C ASN A 112 -7.90 -2.99 7.81
N ILE A 113 -8.33 -1.73 7.93
CA ILE A 113 -8.54 -1.07 9.24
C ILE A 113 -9.57 -1.83 10.08
N GLU A 114 -10.67 -2.32 9.48
CA GLU A 114 -11.66 -3.13 10.22
C GLU A 114 -11.05 -4.45 10.72
N VAL A 115 -10.18 -5.08 9.94
CA VAL A 115 -9.42 -6.26 10.39
C VAL A 115 -8.54 -5.91 11.59
N LEU A 116 -7.78 -4.81 11.52
CA LEU A 116 -6.91 -4.35 12.62
C LEU A 116 -7.72 -4.06 13.89
N LYS A 117 -8.89 -3.43 13.75
CA LYS A 117 -9.81 -3.20 14.88
C LYS A 117 -10.31 -4.51 15.49
N SER A 118 -10.72 -5.44 14.65
CA SER A 118 -11.29 -6.72 15.10
C SER A 118 -10.26 -7.61 15.79
N VAL A 119 -9.04 -7.68 15.27
CA VAL A 119 -7.99 -8.60 15.74
C VAL A 119 -7.17 -8.00 16.88
N TYR A 120 -6.83 -6.72 16.79
CA TYR A 120 -5.88 -6.07 17.69
C TYR A 120 -6.51 -4.96 18.55
N SER A 121 -7.82 -4.72 18.41
CA SER A 121 -8.50 -3.60 19.08
C SER A 121 -7.90 -2.23 18.75
N THR A 122 -7.24 -2.12 17.60
CA THR A 122 -6.66 -0.86 17.09
C THR A 122 -7.73 0.21 16.97
N GLN A 123 -7.42 1.41 17.47
CA GLN A 123 -8.29 2.58 17.29
C GLN A 123 -7.76 3.41 16.12
N PRO A 124 -8.58 3.73 15.11
CA PRO A 124 -8.12 4.44 13.91
C PRO A 124 -7.40 5.77 14.19
N GLU A 125 -7.79 6.48 15.23
CA GLU A 125 -7.14 7.75 15.64
C GLU A 125 -5.69 7.57 16.09
N ASN A 126 -5.26 6.35 16.47
CA ASN A 126 -3.89 6.04 16.84
C ASN A 126 -3.04 5.58 15.63
N LEU A 127 -3.69 5.26 14.51
CA LEU A 127 -2.98 4.82 13.32
C LEU A 127 -2.17 5.95 12.70
N HIS A 128 -0.98 5.60 12.29
CA HIS A 128 -0.15 6.35 11.35
C HIS A 128 -0.15 5.64 10.01
N ALA A 129 -0.03 6.40 8.93
CA ALA A 129 -0.07 5.87 7.57
C ALA A 129 0.97 6.52 6.67
N ILE A 130 1.59 5.71 5.82
CA ILE A 130 2.41 6.17 4.70
C ILE A 130 1.76 5.67 3.41
N ILE A 131 1.38 6.60 2.54
CA ILE A 131 0.99 6.33 1.16
C ILE A 131 2.26 6.46 0.32
N GLY A 132 2.82 5.32 -0.09
CA GLY A 132 4.13 5.25 -0.75
C GLY A 132 4.10 5.57 -2.24
N PRO A 133 5.24 5.33 -2.96
CA PRO A 133 5.35 5.58 -4.39
C PRO A 133 4.33 4.78 -5.20
N GLY A 134 3.68 5.43 -6.14
CA GLY A 134 2.72 4.83 -7.05
C GLY A 134 2.40 5.79 -8.19
N ILE A 135 1.50 5.43 -9.08
CA ILE A 135 1.14 6.28 -10.21
C ILE A 135 0.34 7.51 -9.73
N SER A 136 0.75 8.71 -10.16
CA SER A 136 0.07 9.96 -9.83
C SER A 136 -1.20 10.17 -10.66
N VAL A 137 -2.02 11.14 -10.24
CA VAL A 137 -3.20 11.58 -11.02
C VAL A 137 -2.81 12.02 -12.44
N ASP A 138 -1.66 12.68 -12.59
CA ASP A 138 -1.20 13.16 -13.89
C ASP A 138 -0.83 12.03 -14.86
N SER A 139 -0.50 10.85 -14.33
CA SER A 139 -0.07 9.68 -15.09
C SER A 139 -1.10 8.54 -15.12
N PHE A 140 -2.12 8.56 -14.25
CA PHE A 140 -3.12 7.50 -14.17
C PHE A 140 -4.35 7.79 -15.05
N GLU A 141 -4.12 7.77 -16.36
CA GLU A 141 -5.20 7.81 -17.38
C GLU A 141 -6.06 6.55 -17.30
N VAL A 142 -7.38 6.72 -17.33
CA VAL A 142 -8.38 5.65 -17.28
C VAL A 142 -9.47 5.86 -18.34
N GLY A 143 -10.17 4.78 -18.70
CA GLY A 143 -11.37 4.83 -19.52
C GLY A 143 -12.59 5.32 -18.74
N GLU A 144 -13.64 5.68 -19.48
CA GLU A 144 -14.92 6.11 -18.89
C GLU A 144 -15.51 5.05 -17.96
N GLU A 145 -15.34 3.77 -18.31
CA GLU A 145 -15.83 2.62 -17.54
C GLU A 145 -15.21 2.53 -16.13
N VAL A 146 -13.96 2.95 -15.98
CA VAL A 146 -13.30 2.98 -14.65
C VAL A 146 -13.81 4.17 -13.85
N TYR A 147 -13.91 5.34 -14.48
CA TYR A 147 -14.48 6.53 -13.85
C TYR A 147 -15.89 6.27 -13.31
N GLU A 148 -16.76 5.66 -14.13
CA GLU A 148 -18.13 5.32 -13.72
C GLU A 148 -18.18 4.33 -12.56
N GLN A 149 -17.25 3.36 -12.50
CA GLN A 149 -17.18 2.43 -11.38
C GLN A 149 -16.87 3.15 -10.07
N PHE A 150 -15.90 4.09 -10.07
CA PHE A 150 -15.59 4.90 -8.88
C PHE A 150 -16.79 5.79 -8.48
N ALA A 151 -17.44 6.43 -9.45
CA ALA A 151 -18.63 7.24 -9.18
C ALA A 151 -19.77 6.41 -8.56
N LYS A 152 -20.07 5.23 -9.12
CA LYS A 152 -21.08 4.30 -8.59
C LYS A 152 -20.74 3.77 -7.20
N ALA A 153 -19.45 3.62 -6.89
CA ALA A 153 -18.98 3.22 -5.57
C ALA A 153 -18.98 4.36 -4.53
N GLY A 154 -19.47 5.54 -4.90
CA GLY A 154 -19.64 6.69 -4.00
C GLY A 154 -18.35 7.48 -3.74
N PHE A 155 -17.36 7.39 -4.61
CA PHE A 155 -16.21 8.29 -4.54
C PHE A 155 -16.58 9.69 -5.05
N SER A 156 -16.05 10.73 -4.41
CA SER A 156 -16.30 12.14 -4.77
C SER A 156 -15.48 12.54 -6.00
N MET A 157 -15.95 12.15 -7.18
CA MET A 157 -15.21 12.30 -8.44
C MET A 157 -14.85 13.75 -8.77
N ASP A 158 -15.60 14.73 -8.30
CA ASP A 158 -15.30 16.16 -8.47
C ASP A 158 -13.94 16.56 -7.85
N THR A 159 -13.51 15.85 -6.80
CA THR A 159 -12.24 16.09 -6.14
C THR A 159 -11.15 15.10 -6.53
N LEU A 160 -11.54 13.90 -6.98
CA LEU A 160 -10.64 12.77 -7.19
C LEU A 160 -10.28 12.57 -8.67
N ALA A 161 -11.09 13.11 -9.60
CA ALA A 161 -10.86 12.91 -11.03
C ALA A 161 -10.66 14.25 -11.76
N ARG A 162 -9.87 14.19 -12.81
CA ARG A 162 -9.60 15.33 -13.71
C ARG A 162 -9.58 14.85 -15.15
N LYS A 163 -9.90 15.76 -16.08
CA LYS A 163 -9.73 15.50 -17.52
C LYS A 163 -8.45 16.17 -18.00
N TYR A 164 -7.57 15.38 -18.58
CA TYR A 164 -6.35 15.84 -19.24
C TYR A 164 -6.31 15.39 -20.70
N PRO A 165 -5.47 16.03 -21.55
CA PRO A 165 -5.16 15.48 -22.87
C PRO A 165 -4.65 14.05 -22.75
N GLY A 166 -5.18 13.15 -23.57
CA GLY A 166 -4.80 11.74 -23.53
C GLY A 166 -3.30 11.51 -23.70
N MET A 167 -2.77 10.51 -23.02
CA MET A 167 -1.34 10.21 -23.05
C MET A 167 -0.86 9.73 -24.43
N ARG A 168 -1.72 8.99 -25.15
CA ARG A 168 -1.45 8.46 -26.49
C ARG A 168 -1.95 9.42 -27.59
N ASP A 169 -3.14 9.96 -27.43
CA ASP A 169 -3.73 10.92 -28.35
C ASP A 169 -4.13 12.20 -27.60
N LYS A 170 -3.33 13.26 -27.81
CA LYS A 170 -3.53 14.54 -27.15
C LYS A 170 -4.71 15.35 -27.71
N SER A 171 -5.32 14.92 -28.81
CA SER A 171 -6.54 15.52 -29.36
C SER A 171 -7.80 15.15 -28.58
N GLU A 172 -7.76 14.04 -27.84
CA GLU A 172 -8.83 13.59 -26.95
C GLU A 172 -8.53 13.96 -25.50
N THR A 173 -9.56 14.18 -24.70
CA THR A 173 -9.43 14.28 -23.24
C THR A 173 -9.80 12.97 -22.59
N ARG A 174 -9.03 12.57 -21.60
CA ARG A 174 -9.22 11.32 -20.84
C ARG A 174 -9.36 11.61 -19.36
N TRP A 175 -10.06 10.72 -18.66
CA TRP A 175 -10.12 10.79 -17.21
C TRP A 175 -8.80 10.33 -16.57
N HIS A 176 -8.44 11.01 -15.49
CA HIS A 176 -7.37 10.66 -14.62
C HIS A 176 -7.90 10.64 -13.19
N ILE A 177 -7.54 9.62 -12.39
CA ILE A 177 -8.03 9.45 -11.01
C ILE A 177 -6.85 9.53 -10.04
N ASP A 178 -7.04 10.29 -8.98
CA ASP A 178 -6.06 10.42 -7.89
C ASP A 178 -6.20 9.27 -6.89
N LEU A 179 -5.42 8.19 -7.10
CA LEU A 179 -5.43 7.04 -6.21
C LEU A 179 -4.80 7.34 -4.84
N TRP A 180 -3.85 8.29 -4.75
CA TRP A 180 -3.31 8.70 -3.45
C TRP A 180 -4.39 9.35 -2.60
N GLU A 181 -5.13 10.27 -3.19
CA GLU A 181 -6.22 10.96 -2.51
C GLU A 181 -7.39 9.99 -2.20
N CYS A 182 -7.72 9.06 -3.09
CA CYS A 182 -8.71 8.00 -2.81
C CYS A 182 -8.35 7.22 -1.53
N ASN A 183 -7.10 6.78 -1.40
CA ASN A 183 -6.66 6.02 -0.24
C ASN A 183 -6.55 6.91 1.02
N ARG A 184 -6.14 8.19 0.87
CA ARG A 184 -6.15 9.15 1.98
C ARG A 184 -7.57 9.35 2.52
N GLN A 185 -8.56 9.48 1.63
CA GLN A 185 -9.97 9.62 2.03
C GLN A 185 -10.49 8.35 2.74
N GLN A 186 -10.10 7.15 2.29
CA GLN A 186 -10.44 5.92 2.99
C GLN A 186 -9.88 5.89 4.42
N LEU A 187 -8.62 6.31 4.61
CA LEU A 187 -8.01 6.42 5.94
C LEU A 187 -8.78 7.39 6.83
N THR A 188 -9.04 8.60 6.34
CA THR A 188 -9.72 9.65 7.12
C THR A 188 -11.19 9.33 7.40
N SER A 189 -11.90 8.68 6.48
CA SER A 189 -13.29 8.23 6.67
C SER A 189 -13.41 7.20 7.80
N LYS A 190 -12.34 6.42 8.04
CA LYS A 190 -12.27 5.45 9.15
C LYS A 190 -11.79 6.08 10.47
N GLY A 191 -11.45 7.37 10.49
CA GLY A 191 -11.04 8.08 11.69
C GLY A 191 -9.52 8.24 11.89
N VAL A 192 -8.71 7.87 10.90
CA VAL A 192 -7.26 8.15 10.94
C VAL A 192 -7.06 9.67 10.90
N ASN A 193 -6.29 10.21 11.86
CA ASN A 193 -6.01 11.64 11.90
C ASN A 193 -5.22 12.06 10.65
N PRO A 194 -5.70 13.07 9.88
CA PRO A 194 -4.97 13.56 8.71
C PRO A 194 -3.52 13.94 8.97
N ALA A 195 -3.19 14.42 10.18
CA ALA A 195 -1.82 14.75 10.59
C ALA A 195 -0.90 13.53 10.70
N ASN A 196 -1.47 12.33 10.83
CA ASN A 196 -0.74 11.06 10.90
C ASN A 196 -0.58 10.40 9.52
N ILE A 197 -1.02 11.06 8.44
CA ILE A 197 -0.95 10.50 7.08
C ILE A 197 0.16 11.23 6.30
N THR A 198 1.16 10.48 5.87
CA THR A 198 2.23 10.97 4.99
C THR A 198 2.01 10.44 3.58
N ILE A 199 2.05 11.30 2.57
CA ILE A 199 2.04 10.91 1.16
C ILE A 199 3.44 11.14 0.60
N ALA A 200 4.07 10.09 0.05
CA ALA A 200 5.42 10.19 -0.53
C ALA A 200 5.47 11.12 -1.75
N GLY A 201 4.38 11.25 -2.48
CA GLY A 201 4.27 12.14 -3.63
C GLY A 201 5.21 11.77 -4.79
N ILE A 202 5.58 10.50 -4.91
CA ILE A 202 6.51 10.01 -5.94
C ILE A 202 5.74 9.24 -6.99
N ASP A 203 5.65 9.81 -8.19
CA ASP A 203 5.02 9.15 -9.34
C ASP A 203 5.99 8.13 -9.97
N THR A 204 5.64 6.85 -9.89
CA THR A 204 6.45 5.75 -10.44
C THR A 204 6.53 5.79 -11.96
N TYR A 205 5.53 6.37 -12.64
CA TYR A 205 5.54 6.51 -14.10
C TYR A 205 6.57 7.54 -14.58
N THR A 206 6.70 8.67 -13.90
CA THR A 206 7.66 9.72 -14.26
C THR A 206 9.06 9.43 -13.73
N HIS A 207 9.17 8.77 -12.56
CA HIS A 207 10.44 8.36 -11.94
C HIS A 207 10.80 6.90 -12.24
N TYR A 208 10.54 6.45 -13.48
CA TYR A 208 10.80 5.07 -13.91
C TYR A 208 12.30 4.70 -13.97
N ASP A 209 13.18 5.67 -13.90
CA ASP A 209 14.61 5.49 -13.69
C ASP A 209 14.93 4.88 -12.30
N ARG A 210 14.12 5.23 -11.29
CA ARG A 210 14.29 4.78 -9.90
C ARG A 210 13.30 3.72 -9.47
N PHE A 211 12.10 3.71 -10.04
CA PHE A 211 11.00 2.81 -9.63
C PHE A 211 10.48 2.01 -10.82
N TYR A 212 9.91 0.86 -10.54
CA TYR A 212 9.22 0.07 -11.55
C TYR A 212 7.82 0.62 -11.82
N SER A 213 7.43 0.67 -13.10
CA SER A 213 6.11 1.09 -13.55
C SER A 213 5.54 0.07 -14.54
N ALA A 214 4.38 -0.49 -14.21
CA ALA A 214 3.65 -1.41 -15.10
C ALA A 214 3.12 -0.66 -16.34
N ARG A 215 2.70 0.60 -16.18
CA ARG A 215 2.25 1.48 -17.28
C ARG A 215 3.36 1.72 -18.31
N ARG A 216 4.63 1.62 -17.87
CA ARG A 216 5.83 1.68 -18.72
C ARG A 216 6.33 0.31 -19.17
N HIS A 217 5.55 -0.75 -18.95
CA HIS A 217 5.93 -2.13 -19.32
C HIS A 217 7.24 -2.60 -18.67
N CYS A 218 7.51 -2.17 -17.43
CA CYS A 218 8.67 -2.65 -16.65
C CYS A 218 8.32 -3.94 -15.91
N ASP A 219 9.14 -4.98 -16.06
CA ASP A 219 8.86 -6.32 -15.50
C ASP A 219 9.12 -6.46 -13.99
N GLY A 220 9.86 -5.53 -13.38
CA GLY A 220 10.17 -5.57 -11.96
C GLY A 220 9.04 -5.10 -11.05
N ARG A 221 9.26 -5.25 -9.74
CA ARG A 221 8.34 -4.79 -8.70
C ARG A 221 9.10 -4.04 -7.60
N ILE A 222 8.45 -3.04 -7.05
CA ILE A 222 8.85 -2.34 -5.84
C ILE A 222 8.36 -3.17 -4.66
N ILE A 223 9.23 -3.50 -3.73
CA ILE A 223 8.85 -4.10 -2.45
C ILE A 223 8.65 -2.96 -1.46
N ASN A 224 7.47 -2.88 -0.87
CA ASN A 224 7.14 -1.90 0.14
C ASN A 224 6.89 -2.64 1.44
N GLY A 225 7.71 -2.37 2.43
CA GLY A 225 7.72 -3.12 3.69
C GLY A 225 7.65 -2.22 4.90
N ILE A 226 7.12 -2.82 5.97
CA ILE A 226 7.09 -2.22 7.30
C ILE A 226 7.31 -3.29 8.36
N MET A 227 8.08 -2.96 9.38
CA MET A 227 8.29 -3.81 10.56
C MET A 227 8.44 -2.97 11.82
N ARG A 228 8.16 -3.58 12.96
CA ARG A 228 8.54 -3.10 14.27
C ARG A 228 9.80 -3.82 14.73
N THR A 229 10.71 -3.10 15.35
CA THR A 229 11.92 -3.66 15.97
C THR A 229 12.08 -3.13 17.39
N ASP A 230 12.49 -3.99 18.32
CA ASP A 230 12.82 -3.57 19.68
C ASP A 230 14.28 -3.08 19.78
N ASN A 231 15.08 -3.27 18.71
CA ASN A 231 16.45 -2.79 18.66
C ASN A 231 16.61 -1.64 17.66
N PRO A 232 16.66 -0.37 18.11
CA PRO A 232 16.74 0.80 17.23
C PRO A 232 18.08 0.92 16.46
N PHE A 233 19.02 -0.01 16.66
CA PHE A 233 20.33 0.01 16.01
C PHE A 233 20.44 -0.91 14.78
N ILE A 234 19.33 -1.49 14.29
CA ILE A 234 19.28 -2.36 13.09
C ILE A 234 18.74 -1.58 11.85
N ALA A 235 18.76 -0.27 11.84
CA ALA A 235 18.33 0.56 10.73
C ALA A 235 19.52 0.98 9.84
#